data_3285185156cb7d89a430293123f6c693
#
_entry.id   3285185156cb7d89a430293123f6c693
#
_cell.length_a   1.000
_cell.length_b   1.000
_cell.length_c   1.000
_cell.angle_alpha   90.00
_cell.angle_beta   90.00
_cell.angle_gamma   90.00
#
_symmetry.space_group_name_H-M   'P 1'
#
loop_
_entity.id
_entity.type
_entity.pdbx_description
1 polymer ?
#
loop_
_entity_poly.entity_id
_entity_poly.type
_entity_poly.pdbx_seq_one_letter_code
_entity_poly.pdbx_strand_id
1 'polypeptide(L)'
;MALNSYIDFLDLTAATVFCREEGTPCHYKKGDSFIQQGSVARYAALIMSGYFKITILDDSGNKAVVNFAFPGQFITDFHSSLHGEPSHTSAVAGTDCEILRIPLNSFKNFLSPSLRDEYRSLFKMLYMRILNLYRKSPRQRYITLCEQHPQIVESVSLKDLASFLLITPNHLSRIRRDLAKQTVAHRKK
;
A
#
# COMPACT_ATOMS: atom_id res chain seq x y z
N MET A 1 0.43 -5.01 11.77
CA MET A 1 1.39 -4.41 10.81
C MET A 1 0.61 -3.36 10.07
N ALA A 2 0.80 -2.09 10.40
CA ALA A 2 0.02 -1.03 9.76
C ALA A 2 0.47 -0.92 8.30
N LEU A 3 -0.41 -1.25 7.38
CA LEU A 3 -0.28 -0.90 5.97
C LEU A 3 -0.52 0.61 5.87
N ASN A 4 0.40 1.35 5.30
CA ASN A 4 0.24 2.80 5.12
C ASN A 4 -0.01 3.61 6.40
N SER A 5 0.36 3.11 7.57
CA SER A 5 0.19 3.84 8.83
C SER A 5 0.94 5.18 8.87
N TYR A 6 1.89 5.41 7.96
CA TYR A 6 2.51 6.73 7.81
C TYR A 6 1.56 7.75 7.16
N ILE A 7 0.66 7.30 6.28
CA ILE A 7 -0.37 8.16 5.67
C ILE A 7 -1.43 8.52 6.72
N ASP A 8 -1.71 7.59 7.66
CA ASP A 8 -2.64 7.84 8.76
C ASP A 8 -2.13 8.90 9.76
N PHE A 9 -0.81 9.20 9.75
CA PHE A 9 -0.19 10.26 10.56
C PHE A 9 -0.07 11.61 9.85
N LEU A 10 -0.29 11.62 8.52
CA LEU A 10 -0.31 12.86 7.75
C LEU A 10 -1.74 13.42 7.77
N ASP A 11 -1.89 14.67 8.17
CA ASP A 11 -3.16 15.36 7.96
C ASP A 11 -3.28 15.74 6.47
N LEU A 12 -3.91 14.84 5.71
CA LEU A 12 -4.18 15.03 4.29
C LEU A 12 -5.59 15.56 4.01
N THR A 13 -6.27 16.11 5.04
CA THR A 13 -7.64 16.62 4.88
C THR A 13 -7.71 17.71 3.83
N ALA A 14 -6.82 18.71 3.88
CA ALA A 14 -6.77 19.79 2.91
C ALA A 14 -6.44 19.28 1.50
N ALA A 15 -5.47 18.34 1.37
CA ALA A 15 -5.15 17.71 0.09
C ALA A 15 -6.33 16.92 -0.47
N THR A 16 -7.10 16.26 0.39
CA THR A 16 -8.28 15.49 -0.01
C THR A 16 -9.38 16.40 -0.54
N VAL A 17 -9.68 17.50 0.15
CA VAL A 17 -10.65 18.51 -0.30
C VAL A 17 -10.22 19.08 -1.65
N PHE A 18 -8.99 19.57 -1.75
CA PHE A 18 -8.43 20.10 -3.00
C PHE A 18 -8.52 19.09 -4.15
N CYS A 19 -8.17 17.81 -3.88
CA CYS A 19 -8.20 16.77 -4.89
C CYS A 19 -9.63 16.46 -5.38
N ARG A 20 -10.63 16.61 -4.50
CA ARG A 20 -12.05 16.45 -4.86
C ARG A 20 -12.60 17.61 -5.71
N GLU A 21 -12.08 18.80 -5.51
CA GLU A 21 -12.51 20.03 -6.21
C GLU A 21 -11.77 20.19 -7.55
N GLU A 22 -10.45 20.01 -7.56
CA GLU A 22 -9.57 20.36 -8.68
C GLU A 22 -8.91 19.14 -9.35
N GLY A 23 -9.10 17.93 -8.79
CA GLY A 23 -8.48 16.73 -9.31
C GLY A 23 -9.06 16.29 -10.66
N THR A 24 -8.20 15.90 -11.57
CA THR A 24 -8.61 15.35 -12.86
C THR A 24 -9.03 13.88 -12.69
N PRO A 25 -10.29 13.50 -12.98
CA PRO A 25 -10.71 12.11 -12.96
C PRO A 25 -9.94 11.27 -13.98
N CYS A 26 -9.46 10.12 -13.56
CA CYS A 26 -8.75 9.16 -14.40
C CYS A 26 -9.19 7.75 -14.06
N HIS A 27 -9.26 6.89 -15.09
CA HIS A 27 -9.61 5.49 -14.98
C HIS A 27 -8.40 4.63 -15.32
N TYR A 28 -8.17 3.59 -14.53
CA TYR A 28 -7.11 2.61 -14.73
C TYR A 28 -7.73 1.22 -14.78
N LYS A 29 -7.38 0.44 -15.80
CA LYS A 29 -7.74 -0.96 -15.87
C LYS A 29 -6.82 -1.78 -14.99
N LYS A 30 -7.32 -2.92 -14.51
CA LYS A 30 -6.48 -3.89 -13.79
C LYS A 30 -5.20 -4.20 -14.56
N GLY A 31 -4.06 -3.95 -13.92
CA GLY A 31 -2.73 -4.14 -14.50
C GLY A 31 -2.07 -2.86 -15.01
N ASP A 32 -2.81 -1.77 -15.20
CA ASP A 32 -2.25 -0.48 -15.61
C ASP A 32 -1.35 0.10 -14.51
N SER A 33 -0.29 0.80 -14.91
CA SER A 33 0.63 1.44 -13.99
C SER A 33 0.38 2.94 -13.90
N PHE A 34 0.12 3.44 -12.68
CA PHE A 34 0.08 4.87 -12.38
C PHE A 34 1.49 5.45 -12.24
N ILE A 35 2.39 4.70 -11.60
CA ILE A 35 3.83 4.98 -11.53
C ILE A 35 4.55 3.72 -11.99
N GLN A 36 5.61 3.89 -12.77
CA GLN A 36 6.47 2.81 -13.21
C GLN A 36 7.85 2.95 -12.55
N GLN A 37 8.39 1.84 -12.04
CA GLN A 37 9.75 1.79 -11.52
C GLN A 37 10.74 2.32 -12.58
N GLY A 38 11.67 3.17 -12.16
CA GLY A 38 12.61 3.85 -13.03
C GLY A 38 12.09 5.15 -13.67
N SER A 39 10.81 5.50 -13.53
CA SER A 39 10.26 6.79 -13.98
C SER A 39 10.18 7.81 -12.83
N VAL A 40 10.25 9.10 -13.17
CA VAL A 40 10.04 10.17 -12.18
C VAL A 40 8.54 10.40 -11.98
N ALA A 41 8.08 10.37 -10.73
CA ALA A 41 6.69 10.65 -10.40
C ALA A 41 6.34 12.12 -10.71
N ARG A 42 5.26 12.32 -11.49
CA ARG A 42 4.77 13.67 -11.89
C ARG A 42 3.48 14.06 -11.22
N TYR A 43 2.78 13.08 -10.68
CA TYR A 43 1.44 13.22 -10.12
C TYR A 43 1.33 12.51 -8.78
N ALA A 44 0.44 13.04 -7.95
CA ALA A 44 -0.19 12.31 -6.87
C ALA A 44 -1.65 12.06 -7.23
N ALA A 45 -2.29 11.08 -6.60
CA ALA A 45 -3.70 10.84 -6.83
C ALA A 45 -4.39 10.31 -5.58
N LEU A 46 -5.65 10.74 -5.40
CA LEU A 46 -6.58 10.19 -4.43
C LEU A 46 -7.33 9.02 -5.07
N ILE A 47 -7.31 7.86 -4.44
CA ILE A 47 -8.06 6.68 -4.91
C ILE A 47 -9.52 6.84 -4.52
N MET A 48 -10.42 6.75 -5.50
CA MET A 48 -11.87 6.83 -5.32
C MET A 48 -12.51 5.44 -5.27
N SER A 49 -12.05 4.53 -6.13
CA SER A 49 -12.52 3.13 -6.16
C SER A 49 -11.41 2.18 -6.62
N GLY A 50 -11.56 0.89 -6.31
CA GLY A 50 -10.54 -0.12 -6.58
C GLY A 50 -9.37 -0.06 -5.59
N TYR A 51 -8.23 -0.66 -5.95
CA TYR A 51 -6.99 -0.57 -5.16
C TYR A 51 -5.76 -0.62 -6.06
N PHE A 52 -4.68 -0.03 -5.60
CA PHE A 52 -3.36 -0.17 -6.20
C PHE A 52 -2.45 -1.04 -5.34
N LYS A 53 -1.59 -1.81 -5.99
CA LYS A 53 -0.47 -2.52 -5.37
C LYS A 53 0.83 -1.84 -5.72
N ILE A 54 1.67 -1.65 -4.69
CA ILE A 54 3.01 -1.12 -4.87
C ILE A 54 3.94 -2.32 -5.03
N THR A 55 4.66 -2.36 -6.14
CA THR A 55 5.52 -3.49 -6.51
C THR A 55 6.93 -3.03 -6.77
N ILE A 56 7.88 -3.93 -6.57
CA ILE A 56 9.27 -3.81 -6.99
C ILE A 56 9.62 -4.98 -7.93
N LEU A 57 10.60 -4.74 -8.80
CA LEU A 57 11.34 -5.81 -9.46
C LEU A 57 12.60 -6.08 -8.63
N ASP A 58 12.84 -7.34 -8.29
CA ASP A 58 14.12 -7.75 -7.72
C ASP A 58 15.21 -7.82 -8.81
N ASP A 59 16.46 -8.06 -8.40
CA ASP A 59 17.61 -8.14 -9.30
C ASP A 59 17.49 -9.28 -10.33
N SER A 60 16.61 -10.23 -10.10
CA SER A 60 16.28 -11.34 -11.01
C SER A 60 15.07 -11.04 -11.91
N GLY A 61 14.47 -9.84 -11.81
CA GLY A 61 13.30 -9.43 -12.58
C GLY A 61 11.96 -9.98 -12.05
N ASN A 62 11.93 -10.61 -10.87
CA ASN A 62 10.68 -11.07 -10.29
C ASN A 62 9.93 -9.92 -9.61
N LYS A 63 8.61 -9.88 -9.77
CA LYS A 63 7.75 -8.91 -9.10
C LYS A 63 7.47 -9.32 -7.66
N ALA A 64 7.74 -8.41 -6.71
CA ALA A 64 7.31 -8.53 -5.33
C ALA A 64 6.34 -7.39 -4.97
N VAL A 65 5.28 -7.72 -4.21
CA VAL A 65 4.34 -6.72 -3.69
C VAL A 65 4.84 -6.25 -2.34
N VAL A 66 5.08 -4.94 -2.24
CA VAL A 66 5.61 -4.32 -1.01
C VAL A 66 4.55 -3.55 -0.23
N ASN A 67 3.46 -3.13 -0.87
CA ASN A 67 2.37 -2.40 -0.22
C ASN A 67 1.09 -2.42 -1.06
N PHE A 68 -0.02 -1.92 -0.45
CA PHE A 68 -1.30 -1.67 -1.12
C PHE A 68 -1.80 -0.28 -0.74
N ALA A 69 -2.60 0.33 -1.62
CA ALA A 69 -3.32 1.57 -1.38
C ALA A 69 -4.79 1.40 -1.80
N PHE A 70 -5.72 1.90 -0.96
CA PHE A 70 -7.15 1.69 -1.04
C PHE A 70 -7.93 3.00 -1.16
N PRO A 71 -9.24 2.98 -1.43
CA PRO A 71 -10.05 4.20 -1.50
C PRO A 71 -9.88 5.10 -0.28
N GLY A 72 -9.79 6.39 -0.53
CA GLY A 72 -9.51 7.42 0.48
C GLY A 72 -8.02 7.64 0.76
N GLN A 73 -7.14 6.80 0.22
CA GLN A 73 -5.69 6.97 0.36
C GLN A 73 -5.09 7.62 -0.89
N PHE A 74 -3.98 8.34 -0.69
CA PHE A 74 -3.19 8.88 -1.80
C PHE A 74 -2.17 7.87 -2.30
N ILE A 75 -1.93 7.90 -3.62
CA ILE A 75 -0.82 7.22 -4.27
C ILE A 75 0.14 8.24 -4.87
N THR A 76 1.40 8.11 -4.55
CA THR A 76 2.56 8.76 -5.18
C THR A 76 3.81 7.99 -4.78
N ASP A 77 4.92 8.18 -5.47
CA ASP A 77 6.23 7.78 -4.92
C ASP A 77 6.81 8.96 -4.13
N PHE A 78 6.77 8.85 -2.82
CA PHE A 78 7.18 9.92 -1.92
C PHE A 78 8.66 10.28 -2.09
N HIS A 79 9.53 9.28 -2.24
CA HIS A 79 10.96 9.50 -2.40
C HIS A 79 11.27 10.18 -3.73
N SER A 80 10.79 9.61 -4.84
CA SER A 80 10.91 10.19 -6.18
C SER A 80 10.34 11.61 -6.23
N SER A 81 9.20 11.82 -5.55
CA SER A 81 8.52 13.11 -5.55
C SER A 81 9.28 14.22 -4.82
N LEU A 82 9.98 13.89 -3.74
CA LEU A 82 10.74 14.87 -2.95
C LEU A 82 12.09 15.24 -3.60
N HIS A 83 12.77 14.25 -4.18
CA HIS A 83 14.13 14.40 -4.67
C HIS A 83 14.22 14.55 -6.20
N GLY A 84 13.12 14.32 -6.93
CA GLY A 84 13.13 14.33 -8.42
C GLY A 84 13.86 13.13 -9.02
N GLU A 85 14.08 12.08 -8.24
CA GLU A 85 14.77 10.85 -8.64
C GLU A 85 13.81 9.83 -9.24
N PRO A 86 14.31 8.88 -10.05
CA PRO A 86 13.49 7.78 -10.54
C PRO A 86 12.89 6.95 -9.40
N SER A 87 11.63 6.57 -9.55
CA SER A 87 10.91 5.72 -8.58
C SER A 87 11.55 4.34 -8.46
N HIS A 88 11.76 3.88 -7.23
CA HIS A 88 12.19 2.51 -6.95
C HIS A 88 11.05 1.51 -6.98
N THR A 89 9.81 1.97 -7.15
CA THR A 89 8.61 1.12 -7.12
C THR A 89 7.69 1.41 -8.29
N SER A 90 6.77 0.49 -8.56
CA SER A 90 5.63 0.72 -9.45
C SER A 90 4.34 0.72 -8.65
N ALA A 91 3.41 1.63 -8.98
CA ALA A 91 2.04 1.61 -8.50
C ALA A 91 1.14 1.04 -9.60
N VAL A 92 0.64 -0.18 -9.41
CA VAL A 92 -0.11 -0.94 -10.40
C VAL A 92 -1.53 -1.18 -9.93
N ALA A 93 -2.52 -0.91 -10.76
CA ALA A 93 -3.92 -1.17 -10.46
C ALA A 93 -4.16 -2.68 -10.22
N GLY A 94 -4.66 -3.02 -9.05
CA GLY A 94 -4.99 -4.40 -8.67
C GLY A 94 -6.37 -4.84 -9.16
N THR A 95 -7.27 -3.87 -9.33
CA THR A 95 -8.60 -3.97 -9.96
C THR A 95 -8.75 -2.82 -10.94
N ASP A 96 -9.89 -2.70 -11.60
CA ASP A 96 -10.27 -1.45 -12.25
C ASP A 96 -10.39 -0.39 -11.16
N CYS A 97 -9.84 0.81 -11.40
CA CYS A 97 -9.72 1.88 -10.42
C CYS A 97 -10.17 3.22 -11.00
N GLU A 98 -10.77 4.02 -10.15
CA GLU A 98 -11.02 5.45 -10.38
C GLU A 98 -10.17 6.26 -9.41
N ILE A 99 -9.51 7.29 -9.92
CA ILE A 99 -8.67 8.18 -9.13
C ILE A 99 -8.94 9.64 -9.50
N LEU A 100 -8.65 10.54 -8.57
CA LEU A 100 -8.52 11.97 -8.83
C LEU A 100 -7.04 12.33 -8.82
N ARG A 101 -6.52 12.72 -9.98
CA ARG A 101 -5.09 13.01 -10.18
C ARG A 101 -4.83 14.49 -10.06
N ILE A 102 -3.77 14.87 -9.35
CA ILE A 102 -3.27 16.24 -9.24
C ILE A 102 -1.78 16.31 -9.58
N PRO A 103 -1.28 17.45 -10.11
CA PRO A 103 0.15 17.67 -10.28
C PRO A 103 0.88 17.53 -8.94
N LEU A 104 2.04 16.90 -8.97
CA LEU A 104 2.81 16.65 -7.76
C LEU A 104 3.20 17.94 -7.02
N ASN A 105 3.49 19.02 -7.75
CA ASN A 105 3.81 20.32 -7.14
C ASN A 105 2.64 20.89 -6.34
N SER A 106 1.40 20.73 -6.83
CA SER A 106 0.20 21.11 -6.07
C SER A 106 0.06 20.26 -4.80
N PHE A 107 0.29 18.94 -4.90
CA PHE A 107 0.25 18.05 -3.75
C PHE A 107 1.29 18.42 -2.68
N LYS A 108 2.51 18.77 -3.09
CA LYS A 108 3.59 19.18 -2.16
C LYS A 108 3.24 20.38 -1.28
N ASN A 109 2.39 21.28 -1.77
CA ASN A 109 1.95 22.45 -0.99
C ASN A 109 1.10 22.08 0.24
N PHE A 110 0.51 20.87 0.25
CA PHE A 110 -0.26 20.34 1.38
C PHE A 110 0.57 19.51 2.35
N LEU A 111 1.80 19.16 1.94
CA LEU A 111 2.72 18.50 2.85
C LEU A 111 3.23 19.56 3.84
N SER A 112 2.98 19.34 5.12
CA SER A 112 3.31 20.28 6.19
C SER A 112 4.74 20.83 6.10
N PRO A 113 4.99 22.10 6.47
CA PRO A 113 6.34 22.63 6.64
C PRO A 113 7.16 21.88 7.70
N SER A 114 6.50 21.12 8.58
CA SER A 114 7.15 20.29 9.61
C SER A 114 7.52 18.90 9.07
N LEU A 115 8.31 18.87 8.01
CA LEU A 115 8.89 17.62 7.47
C LEU A 115 9.52 16.72 8.56
N ARG A 116 9.99 17.30 9.67
CA ARG A 116 10.65 16.56 10.76
C ARG A 116 9.74 15.51 11.41
N ASP A 117 8.48 15.84 11.69
CA ASP A 117 7.56 14.92 12.37
C ASP A 117 7.02 13.87 11.40
N GLU A 118 6.88 14.24 10.14
CA GLU A 118 6.50 13.34 9.05
C GLU A 118 7.61 12.30 8.80
N TYR A 119 8.86 12.72 8.71
CA TYR A 119 10.00 11.81 8.60
C TYR A 119 10.13 10.90 9.83
N ARG A 120 9.90 11.40 11.02
CA ARG A 120 9.91 10.62 12.25
C ARG A 120 8.82 9.53 12.22
N SER A 121 7.63 9.85 11.77
CA SER A 121 6.51 8.93 11.64
C SER A 121 6.78 7.87 10.57
N LEU A 122 7.26 8.28 9.41
CA LEU A 122 7.66 7.38 8.33
C LEU A 122 8.80 6.44 8.77
N PHE A 123 9.84 6.98 9.42
CA PHE A 123 10.95 6.18 9.95
C PHE A 123 10.45 5.16 10.97
N LYS A 124 9.61 5.57 11.92
CA LYS A 124 9.02 4.68 12.93
C LYS A 124 8.25 3.54 12.27
N MET A 125 7.45 3.85 11.26
CA MET A 125 6.67 2.85 10.51
C MET A 125 7.58 1.84 9.81
N LEU A 126 8.56 2.30 9.04
CA LEU A 126 9.53 1.44 8.34
C LEU A 126 10.32 0.58 9.33
N TYR A 127 10.79 1.17 10.42
CA TYR A 127 11.49 0.48 11.49
C TYR A 127 10.63 -0.62 12.12
N MET A 128 9.38 -0.31 12.48
CA MET A 128 8.45 -1.28 13.05
C MET A 128 8.09 -2.39 12.05
N ARG A 129 7.99 -2.06 10.76
CA ARG A 129 7.76 -3.06 9.70
C ARG A 129 8.93 -4.05 9.62
N ILE A 130 10.16 -3.55 9.60
CA ILE A 130 11.37 -4.39 9.59
C ILE A 130 11.40 -5.28 10.85
N LEU A 131 11.21 -4.71 12.04
CA LEU A 131 11.18 -5.48 13.28
C LEU A 131 10.10 -6.58 13.28
N ASN A 132 8.92 -6.30 12.71
CA ASN A 132 7.85 -7.29 12.62
C ASN A 132 8.18 -8.45 11.68
N LEU A 133 9.01 -8.26 10.66
CA LEU A 133 9.51 -9.36 9.82
C LEU A 133 10.34 -10.36 10.63
N TYR A 134 11.12 -9.86 11.59
CA TYR A 134 11.96 -10.72 12.46
C TYR A 134 11.21 -11.28 13.67
N ARG A 135 10.29 -10.51 14.26
CA ARG A 135 9.58 -10.89 15.49
C ARG A 135 8.38 -11.80 15.28
N LYS A 136 7.68 -11.67 14.14
CA LYS A 136 6.43 -12.37 13.87
C LYS A 136 6.64 -13.47 12.83
N SER A 137 6.18 -14.69 13.14
CA SER A 137 6.08 -15.75 12.15
C SER A 137 5.13 -15.34 11.00
N PRO A 138 5.22 -15.97 9.81
CA PRO A 138 4.29 -15.71 8.71
C PRO A 138 2.82 -15.84 9.13
N ARG A 139 2.49 -16.83 9.97
CA ARG A 139 1.15 -17.05 10.51
C ARG A 139 0.70 -15.87 11.37
N GLN A 140 1.56 -15.37 12.27
CA GLN A 140 1.25 -14.20 13.10
C GLN A 140 1.11 -12.92 12.28
N ARG A 141 1.92 -12.74 11.23
CA ARG A 141 1.78 -11.60 10.31
C ARG A 141 0.44 -11.63 9.58
N TYR A 142 0.01 -12.82 9.11
CA TYR A 142 -1.30 -13.00 8.48
C TYR A 142 -2.46 -12.73 9.44
N ILE A 143 -2.43 -13.25 10.67
CA ILE A 143 -3.44 -12.99 11.70
C ILE A 143 -3.54 -11.48 11.98
N THR A 144 -2.42 -10.81 12.23
CA THR A 144 -2.38 -9.36 12.45
C THR A 144 -2.99 -8.59 11.27
N LEU A 145 -2.74 -9.04 10.03
CA LEU A 145 -3.32 -8.43 8.84
C LEU A 145 -4.84 -8.61 8.79
N CYS A 146 -5.35 -9.80 9.12
CA CYS A 146 -6.79 -10.06 9.19
C CYS A 146 -7.49 -9.19 10.24
N GLU A 147 -6.85 -8.98 11.39
CA GLU A 147 -7.40 -8.18 12.48
C GLU A 147 -7.41 -6.69 12.19
N GLN A 148 -6.34 -6.17 11.59
CA GLN A 148 -6.16 -4.73 11.38
C GLN A 148 -6.70 -4.25 10.03
N HIS A 149 -6.72 -5.11 9.01
CA HIS A 149 -7.06 -4.76 7.64
C HIS A 149 -7.85 -5.87 6.93
N PRO A 150 -9.05 -6.25 7.45
CA PRO A 150 -9.85 -7.34 6.87
C PRO A 150 -10.18 -7.10 5.39
N GLN A 151 -10.43 -5.83 5.00
CA GLN A 151 -10.71 -5.46 3.60
C GLN A 151 -9.60 -5.88 2.63
N ILE A 152 -8.33 -5.92 3.07
CA ILE A 152 -7.22 -6.35 2.22
C ILE A 152 -7.31 -7.84 1.95
N VAL A 153 -7.60 -8.61 2.99
CA VAL A 153 -7.68 -10.07 2.90
C VAL A 153 -8.83 -10.52 1.98
N GLU A 154 -9.89 -9.72 1.93
CA GLU A 154 -11.08 -9.97 1.09
C GLU A 154 -10.88 -9.54 -0.36
N SER A 155 -10.16 -8.42 -0.60
CA SER A 155 -10.08 -7.78 -1.92
C SER A 155 -8.86 -8.20 -2.72
N VAL A 156 -7.77 -8.62 -2.05
CA VAL A 156 -6.48 -8.88 -2.69
C VAL A 156 -6.31 -10.35 -3.05
N SER A 157 -5.73 -10.62 -4.23
CA SER A 157 -5.45 -11.98 -4.68
C SER A 157 -4.54 -12.73 -3.69
N LEU A 158 -4.73 -14.05 -3.58
CA LEU A 158 -3.87 -14.91 -2.75
C LEU A 158 -2.38 -14.76 -3.10
N LYS A 159 -2.08 -14.62 -4.40
CA LYS A 159 -0.71 -14.46 -4.89
C LYS A 159 -0.09 -13.16 -4.41
N ASP A 160 -0.80 -12.03 -4.57
CA ASP A 160 -0.31 -10.71 -4.16
C ASP A 160 -0.18 -10.62 -2.64
N LEU A 161 -1.14 -11.20 -1.91
CA LEU A 161 -1.12 -11.24 -0.45
C LEU A 161 0.04 -12.10 0.09
N ALA A 162 0.32 -13.24 -0.52
CA ALA A 162 1.46 -14.09 -0.17
C ALA A 162 2.78 -13.36 -0.41
N SER A 163 2.91 -12.69 -1.56
CA SER A 163 4.07 -11.86 -1.90
C SER A 163 4.29 -10.77 -0.85
N PHE A 164 3.24 -10.03 -0.47
CA PHE A 164 3.30 -9.00 0.57
C PHE A 164 3.74 -9.55 1.93
N LEU A 165 3.30 -10.76 2.27
CA LEU A 165 3.69 -11.46 3.51
C LEU A 165 5.05 -12.15 3.43
N LEU A 166 5.76 -12.06 2.29
CA LEU A 166 7.05 -12.71 2.04
C LEU A 166 6.99 -14.23 2.24
N ILE A 167 5.94 -14.86 1.68
CA ILE A 167 5.75 -16.32 1.66
C ILE A 167 5.21 -16.78 0.31
N THR A 168 5.23 -18.10 0.09
CA THR A 168 4.61 -18.66 -1.11
C THR A 168 3.08 -18.73 -1.00
N PRO A 169 2.33 -18.68 -2.13
CA PRO A 169 0.87 -18.87 -2.12
C PRO A 169 0.43 -20.19 -1.46
N ASN A 170 1.18 -21.27 -1.66
CA ASN A 170 0.92 -22.57 -1.04
C ASN A 170 1.06 -22.52 0.49
N HIS A 171 2.06 -21.78 0.99
CA HIS A 171 2.23 -21.58 2.43
C HIS A 171 1.06 -20.77 3.01
N LEU A 172 0.65 -19.69 2.34
CA LEU A 172 -0.52 -18.90 2.78
C LEU A 172 -1.82 -19.72 2.77
N SER A 173 -2.05 -20.53 1.74
CA SER A 173 -3.20 -21.43 1.68
C SER A 173 -3.22 -22.41 2.85
N ARG A 174 -2.08 -22.93 3.25
CA ARG A 174 -1.96 -23.82 4.42
C ARG A 174 -2.29 -23.07 5.72
N ILE A 175 -1.74 -21.87 5.91
CA ILE A 175 -2.06 -21.01 7.08
C ILE A 175 -3.57 -20.77 7.18
N ARG A 176 -4.23 -20.39 6.08
CA ARG A 176 -5.69 -20.16 6.05
C ARG A 176 -6.47 -21.40 6.45
N ARG A 177 -6.13 -22.55 5.90
CA ARG A 177 -6.79 -23.82 6.22
C ARG A 177 -6.64 -24.20 7.70
N ASP A 178 -5.46 -24.02 8.28
CA ASP A 178 -5.18 -24.38 9.66
C ASP A 178 -5.94 -23.44 10.64
N LEU A 179 -6.04 -22.15 10.31
CA LEU A 179 -6.83 -21.20 11.08
C LEU A 179 -8.33 -21.55 11.04
N ALA A 180 -8.87 -21.86 9.86
CA ALA A 180 -10.27 -22.26 9.71
C ALA A 180 -10.63 -23.49 10.57
N LYS A 181 -9.75 -24.50 10.60
CA LYS A 181 -9.95 -25.70 11.44
C LYS A 181 -9.98 -25.35 12.94
N GLN A 182 -9.14 -24.43 13.40
CA GLN A 182 -9.11 -24.01 14.81
C GLN A 182 -10.38 -23.25 15.21
N THR A 183 -10.89 -22.38 14.34
CA THR A 183 -12.14 -21.64 14.58
C THR A 183 -13.34 -22.60 14.72
N VAL A 184 -13.42 -23.64 13.88
CA VAL A 184 -14.48 -24.65 13.95
C VAL A 184 -14.38 -25.49 15.23
N ALA A 185 -13.17 -25.84 15.66
CA ALA A 185 -12.95 -26.61 16.89
C ALA A 185 -13.33 -25.82 18.16
N HIS A 186 -13.11 -24.49 18.17
CA HIS A 186 -13.51 -23.63 19.31
C HIS A 186 -15.03 -23.37 19.40
N ARG A 187 -15.76 -23.43 18.27
CA ARG A 187 -17.22 -23.26 18.25
C ARG A 187 -18.00 -24.54 18.70
N LYS A 188 -17.30 -25.66 18.76
CA LYS A 188 -17.91 -26.97 19.19
C LYS A 188 -17.68 -27.30 20.67
N LYS A 189 -16.99 -26.45 21.40
CA LYS A 189 -16.85 -26.51 22.86
C LYS A 189 -17.70 -25.43 23.51
#